data_5dff15a4fbb45c64e4049b7923fc0732
#
_entry.id   5dff15a4fbb45c64e4049b7923fc0732
#
_cell.length_a   1.000
_cell.length_b   1.000
_cell.length_c   1.000
_cell.angle_alpha   90.00
_cell.angle_beta   90.00
_cell.angle_gamma   90.00
#
_symmetry.space_group_name_H-M   'P 1'
#
loop_
_entity.id
_entity.type
_entity.pdbx_description
1 polymer ?
#
loop_
_entity_poly.entity_id
_entity_poly.type
_entity_poly.pdbx_seq_one_letter_code
_entity_poly.pdbx_strand_id
1 'polypeptide(L)'
;MSRTLGIVGVGLIGGSVGLAARSAGWEVVGVDRPEVLEKAEELGAVDRASTLKEVRGADLVVLAAPISKVTALLSELAPTDALVTDVASAKSAIVRAAEGENLRFVGGHPMAGSQLAGVAHAKAELFHGARYFLTTTARTDPGGYREVSGFVRELGAVPTAVDPDKHDLLMAALSHLPHLMAAALLKVASDISPEALSFAGPSFRDLTRVGASNPALWSDILAENAPALGEALAHFAGAMAQLGSEIQDRKAIEDRFLAAREAYDALGGILVEKSGENADVAIPVENRPGVFAEVTTLMGSNNINILDLYVRHSNTERAALVLTLDAKAAPAAREMLRSAGFGAEIQA
;
A
#
# COMPACT_ATOMS: atom_id res chain seq x y z
N MET A 1 25.42 22.61 3.76
CA MET A 1 25.93 21.21 3.71
C MET A 1 24.80 20.37 3.14
N SER A 2 25.06 19.40 2.28
CA SER A 2 24.05 18.45 1.82
C SER A 2 23.64 17.57 3.01
N ARG A 3 22.34 17.23 3.10
CA ARG A 3 21.84 16.29 4.10
C ARG A 3 22.22 14.88 3.68
N THR A 4 22.67 14.05 4.62
CA THR A 4 23.08 12.66 4.36
C THR A 4 22.00 11.70 4.83
N LEU A 5 21.57 10.81 3.92
CA LEU A 5 20.64 9.71 4.19
C LEU A 5 21.38 8.38 4.19
N GLY A 6 21.33 7.64 5.30
CA GLY A 6 21.78 6.27 5.37
C GLY A 6 20.62 5.30 5.08
N ILE A 7 20.77 4.36 4.16
CA ILE A 7 19.78 3.32 3.87
C ILE A 7 20.36 1.96 4.20
N VAL A 8 19.72 1.24 5.12
CA VAL A 8 20.09 -0.14 5.47
C VAL A 8 19.08 -1.10 4.86
N GLY A 9 19.52 -1.83 3.83
CA GLY A 9 18.65 -2.64 2.97
C GLY A 9 18.26 -1.88 1.69
N VAL A 10 18.97 -2.09 0.60
CA VAL A 10 18.77 -1.40 -0.69
C VAL A 10 18.01 -2.31 -1.67
N GLY A 11 16.86 -2.83 -1.22
CA GLY A 11 15.94 -3.59 -2.05
C GLY A 11 14.99 -2.71 -2.88
N LEU A 12 13.80 -3.21 -3.18
CA LEU A 12 12.76 -2.44 -3.86
C LEU A 12 12.43 -1.14 -3.11
N ILE A 13 12.06 -1.25 -1.84
CA ILE A 13 11.62 -0.09 -1.04
C ILE A 13 12.81 0.84 -0.73
N GLY A 14 13.91 0.30 -0.18
CA GLY A 14 15.09 1.10 0.14
C GLY A 14 15.71 1.78 -1.08
N GLY A 15 15.78 1.09 -2.22
CA GLY A 15 16.23 1.66 -3.49
C GLY A 15 15.29 2.76 -4.00
N SER A 16 13.97 2.59 -3.87
CA SER A 16 13.00 3.62 -4.23
C SER A 16 13.10 4.85 -3.32
N VAL A 17 13.32 4.66 -2.01
CA VAL A 17 13.63 5.74 -1.08
C VAL A 17 14.87 6.48 -1.53
N GLY A 18 15.94 5.76 -1.88
CA GLY A 18 17.20 6.35 -2.34
C GLY A 18 17.04 7.18 -3.61
N LEU A 19 16.36 6.65 -4.64
CA LEU A 19 16.08 7.37 -5.89
C LEU A 19 15.30 8.66 -5.63
N ALA A 20 14.23 8.60 -4.83
CA ALA A 20 13.40 9.75 -4.49
C ALA A 20 14.18 10.78 -3.65
N ALA A 21 14.94 10.35 -2.65
CA ALA A 21 15.73 11.21 -1.78
C ALA A 21 16.85 11.94 -2.56
N ARG A 22 17.55 11.27 -3.48
CA ARG A 22 18.55 11.91 -4.35
C ARG A 22 17.90 12.97 -5.24
N SER A 23 16.73 12.72 -5.77
CA SER A 23 15.96 13.71 -6.52
C SER A 23 15.59 14.94 -5.67
N ALA A 24 15.45 14.77 -4.35
CA ALA A 24 15.23 15.84 -3.37
C ALA A 24 16.53 16.48 -2.84
N GLY A 25 17.71 16.10 -3.36
CA GLY A 25 18.99 16.70 -3.06
C GLY A 25 19.72 16.13 -1.83
N TRP A 26 19.38 14.92 -1.39
CA TRP A 26 20.11 14.19 -0.36
C TRP A 26 21.34 13.51 -0.95
N GLU A 27 22.43 13.45 -0.17
CA GLU A 27 23.51 12.48 -0.38
C GLU A 27 23.05 11.15 0.23
N VAL A 28 22.98 10.09 -0.58
CA VAL A 28 22.45 8.80 -0.16
C VAL A 28 23.57 7.77 -0.06
N VAL A 29 23.74 7.17 1.11
CA VAL A 29 24.71 6.09 1.33
C VAL A 29 23.99 4.79 1.69
N GLY A 30 24.39 3.67 1.07
CA GLY A 30 23.71 2.38 1.17
C GLY A 30 24.49 1.35 1.96
N VAL A 31 23.78 0.54 2.74
CA VAL A 31 24.32 -0.65 3.43
C VAL A 31 23.51 -1.86 2.98
N ASP A 32 24.15 -2.75 2.24
CA ASP A 32 23.61 -4.04 1.77
C ASP A 32 24.78 -4.94 1.34
N ARG A 33 24.50 -6.08 0.74
CA ARG A 33 25.49 -6.96 0.14
C ARG A 33 26.18 -6.26 -1.05
N PRO A 34 27.47 -6.52 -1.29
CA PRO A 34 28.23 -5.81 -2.34
C PRO A 34 27.57 -5.82 -3.72
N GLU A 35 27.02 -6.96 -4.14
CA GLU A 35 26.38 -7.10 -5.44
C GLU A 35 25.07 -6.28 -5.56
N VAL A 36 24.38 -6.02 -4.44
CA VAL A 36 23.19 -5.16 -4.40
C VAL A 36 23.62 -3.70 -4.49
N LEU A 37 24.68 -3.32 -3.78
CA LEU A 37 25.21 -1.95 -3.75
C LEU A 37 25.78 -1.53 -5.10
N GLU A 38 26.55 -2.40 -5.76
CA GLU A 38 27.03 -2.16 -7.12
C GLU A 38 25.86 -1.82 -8.06
N LYS A 39 24.81 -2.62 -8.02
CA LYS A 39 23.61 -2.38 -8.82
C LYS A 39 22.85 -1.11 -8.42
N ALA A 40 22.81 -0.80 -7.13
CA ALA A 40 22.15 0.40 -6.60
C ALA A 40 22.90 1.68 -7.03
N GLU A 41 24.22 1.67 -7.05
CA GLU A 41 25.06 2.76 -7.55
C GLU A 41 24.85 2.96 -9.06
N GLU A 42 24.88 1.88 -9.86
CA GLU A 42 24.60 1.94 -11.30
C GLU A 42 23.23 2.56 -11.62
N LEU A 43 22.22 2.21 -10.84
CA LEU A 43 20.85 2.71 -11.01
C LEU A 43 20.65 4.11 -10.41
N GLY A 44 21.65 4.62 -9.70
CA GLY A 44 21.55 5.89 -9.02
C GLY A 44 20.64 5.86 -7.79
N ALA A 45 20.41 4.70 -7.18
CA ALA A 45 19.64 4.59 -5.94
C ALA A 45 20.44 4.98 -4.71
N VAL A 46 21.77 4.87 -4.76
CA VAL A 46 22.71 5.38 -3.76
C VAL A 46 23.88 6.10 -4.45
N ASP A 47 24.55 7.02 -3.76
CA ASP A 47 25.74 7.70 -4.24
C ASP A 47 27.00 6.84 -4.02
N ARG A 48 27.02 6.07 -2.92
CA ARG A 48 28.10 5.15 -2.59
C ARG A 48 27.70 4.08 -1.59
N ALA A 49 28.43 3.01 -1.58
CA ALA A 49 28.39 1.99 -0.53
C ALA A 49 28.85 2.58 0.82
N SER A 50 28.35 2.02 1.90
CA SER A 50 28.70 2.40 3.27
C SER A 50 28.64 1.18 4.21
N THR A 51 28.98 1.39 5.46
CA THR A 51 28.91 0.40 6.53
C THR A 51 27.88 0.83 7.58
N LEU A 52 27.37 -0.12 8.37
CA LEU A 52 26.43 0.19 9.45
C LEU A 52 27.05 1.16 10.48
N LYS A 53 28.37 1.11 10.66
CA LYS A 53 29.10 2.05 11.53
C LYS A 53 29.10 3.47 11.00
N GLU A 54 29.28 3.64 9.69
CA GLU A 54 29.37 4.96 9.06
C GLU A 54 28.00 5.65 8.97
N VAL A 55 26.92 4.91 8.69
CA VAL A 55 25.56 5.49 8.64
C VAL A 55 25.07 6.02 9.98
N ARG A 56 25.70 5.69 11.10
CA ARG A 56 25.44 6.31 12.41
C ARG A 56 25.69 7.83 12.44
N GLY A 57 26.49 8.33 11.51
CA GLY A 57 26.78 9.77 11.36
C GLY A 57 25.89 10.47 10.33
N ALA A 58 24.90 9.80 9.76
CA ALA A 58 23.96 10.41 8.84
C ALA A 58 22.93 11.29 9.57
N ASP A 59 22.32 12.24 8.86
CA ASP A 59 21.24 13.06 9.42
C ASP A 59 19.97 12.23 9.64
N LEU A 60 19.70 11.29 8.71
CA LEU A 60 18.57 10.35 8.79
C LEU A 60 19.02 8.95 8.35
N VAL A 61 18.56 7.93 9.07
CA VAL A 61 18.75 6.52 8.71
C VAL A 61 17.41 5.85 8.45
N VAL A 62 17.28 5.20 7.30
CA VAL A 62 16.11 4.41 6.92
C VAL A 62 16.46 2.93 6.96
N LEU A 63 15.79 2.16 7.83
CA LEU A 63 15.88 0.71 7.89
C LEU A 63 14.88 0.09 6.92
N ALA A 64 15.36 -0.41 5.80
CA ALA A 64 14.58 -1.05 4.74
C ALA A 64 14.96 -2.52 4.50
N ALA A 65 15.58 -3.14 5.49
CA ALA A 65 15.88 -4.56 5.54
C ALA A 65 14.60 -5.40 5.81
N PRO A 66 14.64 -6.73 5.62
CA PRO A 66 13.55 -7.62 6.02
C PRO A 66 13.11 -7.37 7.46
N ILE A 67 11.79 -7.38 7.71
CA ILE A 67 11.20 -7.00 9.00
C ILE A 67 11.81 -7.78 10.18
N SER A 68 12.07 -9.07 9.99
CA SER A 68 12.72 -9.94 10.98
C SER A 68 14.14 -9.53 11.38
N LYS A 69 14.76 -8.58 10.66
CA LYS A 69 16.10 -8.06 10.94
C LYS A 69 16.08 -6.68 11.59
N VAL A 70 14.97 -5.95 11.51
CA VAL A 70 14.91 -4.53 11.90
C VAL A 70 15.24 -4.35 13.38
N THR A 71 14.68 -5.18 14.26
CA THR A 71 14.93 -5.09 15.71
C THR A 71 16.42 -5.29 16.05
N ALA A 72 17.10 -6.26 15.45
CA ALA A 72 18.53 -6.48 15.63
C ALA A 72 19.36 -5.29 15.10
N LEU A 73 18.97 -4.73 13.96
CA LEU A 73 19.64 -3.57 13.38
C LEU A 73 19.51 -2.32 14.24
N LEU A 74 18.40 -2.13 14.97
CA LEU A 74 18.26 -1.04 15.93
C LEU A 74 19.31 -1.15 17.05
N SER A 75 19.49 -2.33 17.64
CA SER A 75 20.52 -2.54 18.66
C SER A 75 21.94 -2.39 18.12
N GLU A 76 22.18 -2.82 16.87
CA GLU A 76 23.48 -2.64 16.21
C GLU A 76 23.74 -1.17 15.86
N LEU A 77 22.74 -0.36 15.57
CA LEU A 77 22.88 1.08 15.31
C LEU A 77 23.15 1.88 16.59
N ALA A 78 22.68 1.42 17.73
CA ALA A 78 22.89 2.10 19.01
C ALA A 78 24.36 2.00 19.50
N PRO A 79 24.91 3.06 20.14
CA PRO A 79 24.36 4.40 20.23
C PRO A 79 24.57 5.20 18.93
N THR A 80 23.60 6.05 18.59
CA THR A 80 23.72 7.01 17.50
C THR A 80 22.91 8.27 17.79
N ASP A 81 23.36 9.42 17.29
CA ASP A 81 22.62 10.69 17.31
C ASP A 81 21.73 10.86 16.06
N ALA A 82 21.87 9.99 15.06
CA ALA A 82 21.06 10.02 13.85
C ALA A 82 19.56 9.85 14.17
N LEU A 83 18.73 10.54 13.44
CA LEU A 83 17.30 10.25 13.43
C LEU A 83 17.08 8.94 12.65
N VAL A 84 16.33 8.01 13.22
CA VAL A 84 16.11 6.68 12.60
C VAL A 84 14.63 6.48 12.28
N THR A 85 14.36 5.93 11.12
CA THR A 85 13.03 5.46 10.72
C THR A 85 13.14 4.11 10.02
N ASP A 86 12.02 3.45 9.80
CA ASP A 86 11.97 2.18 9.08
C ASP A 86 10.86 2.18 8.02
N VAL A 87 10.73 1.09 7.28
CA VAL A 87 9.67 0.90 6.26
C VAL A 87 8.89 -0.41 6.46
N ALA A 88 9.02 -1.04 7.62
CA ALA A 88 8.43 -2.34 7.87
C ALA A 88 6.90 -2.28 7.99
N SER A 89 6.25 -3.42 7.77
CA SER A 89 4.78 -3.54 7.75
C SER A 89 4.14 -3.81 9.13
N ALA A 90 4.92 -4.04 10.19
CA ALA A 90 4.46 -4.06 11.57
C ALA A 90 5.30 -3.08 12.41
N LYS A 91 4.73 -2.49 13.44
CA LYS A 91 5.33 -1.35 14.16
C LYS A 91 5.57 -1.57 15.65
N SER A 92 4.64 -2.22 16.34
CA SER A 92 4.62 -2.26 17.80
C SER A 92 5.92 -2.82 18.43
N ALA A 93 6.43 -3.93 17.90
CA ALA A 93 7.67 -4.55 18.38
C ALA A 93 8.89 -3.67 18.05
N ILE A 94 8.95 -3.12 16.85
CA ILE A 94 10.04 -2.28 16.38
C ILE A 94 10.13 -0.99 17.19
N VAL A 95 9.01 -0.31 17.43
CA VAL A 95 8.96 0.93 18.23
C VAL A 95 9.41 0.66 19.66
N ARG A 96 8.92 -0.41 20.29
CA ARG A 96 9.36 -0.80 21.65
C ARG A 96 10.86 -1.10 21.72
N ALA A 97 11.41 -1.76 20.70
CA ALA A 97 12.84 -2.04 20.63
C ALA A 97 13.66 -0.74 20.50
N ALA A 98 13.27 0.18 19.60
CA ALA A 98 13.92 1.46 19.42
C ALA A 98 13.89 2.32 20.70
N GLU A 99 12.76 2.32 21.42
CA GLU A 99 12.63 2.98 22.72
C GLU A 99 13.50 2.36 23.81
N GLY A 100 13.69 1.04 23.77
CA GLY A 100 14.60 0.31 24.66
C GLY A 100 16.06 0.71 24.49
N GLU A 101 16.46 1.00 23.25
CA GLU A 101 17.81 1.46 22.88
C GLU A 101 17.97 3.00 23.00
N ASN A 102 16.94 3.73 23.43
CA ASN A 102 16.91 5.19 23.49
C ASN A 102 17.26 5.89 22.17
N LEU A 103 16.88 5.33 21.04
CA LEU A 103 17.09 5.92 19.73
C LEU A 103 16.10 7.06 19.45
N ARG A 104 16.54 8.09 18.74
CA ARG A 104 15.66 9.08 18.11
C ARG A 104 14.94 8.39 16.95
N PHE A 105 13.82 7.76 17.22
CA PHE A 105 13.14 6.88 16.29
C PHE A 105 11.70 7.33 16.01
N VAL A 106 11.31 7.27 14.72
CA VAL A 106 9.92 7.41 14.26
C VAL A 106 9.64 6.24 13.34
N GLY A 107 8.80 5.31 13.76
CA GLY A 107 8.47 4.17 12.92
C GLY A 107 7.70 4.58 11.67
N GLY A 108 8.04 3.98 10.55
CA GLY A 108 7.47 4.28 9.23
C GLY A 108 6.90 3.04 8.55
N HIS A 109 5.85 3.22 7.75
CA HIS A 109 5.32 2.19 6.87
C HIS A 109 4.68 2.81 5.63
N PRO A 110 5.34 2.76 4.46
CA PRO A 110 4.75 3.18 3.20
C PRO A 110 3.68 2.18 2.75
N MET A 111 2.46 2.65 2.50
CA MET A 111 1.41 1.84 1.87
C MET A 111 1.65 1.75 0.37
N ALA A 112 2.84 1.31 0.01
CA ALA A 112 3.31 1.18 -1.36
C ALA A 112 4.24 -0.03 -1.46
N GLY A 113 4.20 -0.69 -2.60
CA GLY A 113 5.02 -1.87 -2.86
C GLY A 113 4.64 -2.53 -4.18
N SER A 114 5.32 -3.60 -4.52
CA SER A 114 4.98 -4.44 -5.66
C SER A 114 5.29 -5.91 -5.36
N GLN A 115 4.84 -6.82 -6.23
CA GLN A 115 5.18 -8.24 -6.14
C GLN A 115 6.63 -8.53 -6.59
N LEU A 116 7.30 -7.52 -7.16
CA LEU A 116 8.69 -7.61 -7.61
C LEU A 116 9.64 -7.32 -6.43
N ALA A 117 10.81 -7.90 -6.46
CA ALA A 117 11.83 -7.75 -5.41
C ALA A 117 13.16 -7.25 -6.00
N GLY A 118 13.98 -6.61 -5.14
CA GLY A 118 15.31 -6.15 -5.49
C GLY A 118 15.36 -4.73 -6.05
N VAL A 119 16.56 -4.14 -6.01
CA VAL A 119 16.80 -2.75 -6.41
C VAL A 119 16.55 -2.49 -7.91
N ALA A 120 16.65 -3.52 -8.75
CA ALA A 120 16.37 -3.42 -10.19
C ALA A 120 14.91 -2.99 -10.50
N HIS A 121 14.02 -3.11 -9.55
CA HIS A 121 12.61 -2.72 -9.68
C HIS A 121 12.28 -1.44 -8.90
N ALA A 122 13.26 -0.80 -8.29
CA ALA A 122 13.09 0.45 -7.56
C ALA A 122 12.68 1.59 -8.50
N LYS A 123 11.81 2.49 -8.01
CA LYS A 123 11.31 3.65 -8.75
C LYS A 123 11.17 4.83 -7.80
N ALA A 124 11.59 6.03 -8.21
CA ALA A 124 11.43 7.23 -7.40
C ALA A 124 9.96 7.55 -7.10
N GLU A 125 9.08 7.26 -8.06
CA GLU A 125 7.65 7.57 -7.99
C GLU A 125 6.84 6.55 -7.16
N LEU A 126 7.47 5.51 -6.61
CA LEU A 126 6.78 4.42 -5.89
C LEU A 126 5.86 4.93 -4.78
N PHE A 127 6.21 6.05 -4.17
CA PHE A 127 5.50 6.61 -3.01
C PHE A 127 4.55 7.75 -3.37
N HIS A 128 4.49 8.21 -4.63
CA HIS A 128 3.68 9.38 -5.01
C HIS A 128 2.20 9.17 -4.69
N GLY A 129 1.65 10.06 -3.87
CA GLY A 129 0.28 10.01 -3.40
C GLY A 129 -0.04 8.89 -2.43
N ALA A 130 0.92 7.99 -2.16
CA ALA A 130 0.71 6.88 -1.23
C ALA A 130 0.64 7.37 0.21
N ARG A 131 -0.25 6.80 1.01
CA ARG A 131 -0.25 6.98 2.46
C ARG A 131 1.04 6.39 3.05
N TYR A 132 1.66 7.13 3.94
CA TYR A 132 2.84 6.68 4.67
C TYR A 132 2.56 6.82 6.17
N PHE A 133 2.33 5.72 6.85
CA PHE A 133 2.11 5.75 8.30
C PHE A 133 3.40 6.11 9.03
N LEU A 134 3.27 7.03 9.98
CA LEU A 134 4.32 7.40 10.94
C LEU A 134 3.81 7.14 12.34
N THR A 135 4.52 6.29 13.09
CA THR A 135 4.06 5.92 14.43
C THR A 135 4.56 6.90 15.48
N THR A 136 3.67 7.27 16.38
CA THR A 136 3.94 8.19 17.48
C THR A 136 3.54 7.58 18.81
N THR A 137 4.39 7.75 19.82
CA THR A 137 4.13 7.41 21.22
C THR A 137 4.37 8.65 22.09
N ALA A 138 4.12 8.55 23.38
CA ALA A 138 4.46 9.61 24.33
C ALA A 138 5.98 9.91 24.41
N ARG A 139 6.84 9.00 23.93
CA ARG A 139 8.30 9.13 23.92
C ARG A 139 8.83 9.66 22.58
N THR A 140 8.01 9.76 21.57
CA THR A 140 8.43 10.26 20.25
C THR A 140 8.84 11.72 20.34
N ASP A 141 10.08 12.03 19.91
CA ASP A 141 10.56 13.42 19.80
C ASP A 141 9.73 14.19 18.75
N PRO A 142 9.04 15.28 19.13
CA PRO A 142 8.27 16.08 18.17
C PRO A 142 9.11 16.70 17.07
N GLY A 143 10.40 16.97 17.31
CA GLY A 143 11.36 17.45 16.29
C GLY A 143 11.62 16.37 15.27
N GLY A 144 11.99 15.17 15.72
CA GLY A 144 12.23 14.01 14.86
C GLY A 144 10.98 13.63 14.04
N TYR A 145 9.79 13.67 14.65
CA TYR A 145 8.54 13.45 13.88
C TYR A 145 8.37 14.45 12.75
N ARG A 146 8.62 15.75 12.99
CA ARG A 146 8.53 16.77 11.93
C ARG A 146 9.54 16.55 10.82
N GLU A 147 10.76 16.16 11.16
CA GLU A 147 11.83 15.85 10.20
C GLU A 147 11.46 14.65 9.33
N VAL A 148 11.05 13.51 9.91
CA VAL A 148 10.62 12.33 9.14
C VAL A 148 9.36 12.62 8.33
N SER A 149 8.40 13.37 8.88
CA SER A 149 7.19 13.79 8.15
C SER A 149 7.53 14.70 6.96
N GLY A 150 8.52 15.58 7.09
CA GLY A 150 9.05 16.39 5.99
C GLY A 150 9.70 15.52 4.92
N PHE A 151 10.57 14.62 5.32
CA PHE A 151 11.21 13.65 4.43
C PHE A 151 10.21 12.80 3.65
N VAL A 152 9.17 12.28 4.31
CA VAL A 152 8.11 11.49 3.66
C VAL A 152 7.40 12.30 2.57
N ARG A 153 7.17 13.62 2.79
CA ARG A 153 6.62 14.50 1.75
C ARG A 153 7.61 14.73 0.60
N GLU A 154 8.90 14.81 0.88
CA GLU A 154 9.94 14.89 -0.17
C GLU A 154 9.93 13.62 -1.06
N LEU A 155 9.56 12.45 -0.53
CA LEU A 155 9.34 11.22 -1.31
C LEU A 155 8.03 11.26 -2.14
N GLY A 156 7.21 12.30 -2.01
CA GLY A 156 5.90 12.41 -2.68
C GLY A 156 4.77 11.68 -1.97
N ALA A 157 4.97 11.15 -0.76
CA ALA A 157 3.98 10.43 0.02
C ALA A 157 3.21 11.35 0.98
N VAL A 158 2.09 10.82 1.51
CA VAL A 158 1.22 11.52 2.46
C VAL A 158 1.44 10.95 3.88
N PRO A 159 2.18 11.67 4.76
CA PRO A 159 2.42 11.19 6.12
C PRO A 159 1.14 11.19 6.94
N THR A 160 0.88 10.09 7.63
CA THR A 160 -0.29 9.88 8.49
C THR A 160 0.16 9.39 9.85
N ALA A 161 -0.09 10.17 10.90
CA ALA A 161 0.24 9.76 12.27
C ALA A 161 -0.69 8.66 12.77
N VAL A 162 -0.13 7.67 13.47
CA VAL A 162 -0.89 6.58 14.07
C VAL A 162 -0.12 6.03 15.29
N ASP A 163 -0.85 5.58 16.30
CA ASP A 163 -0.27 4.79 17.40
C ASP A 163 0.21 3.43 16.87
N PRO A 164 1.38 2.90 17.32
CA PRO A 164 1.93 1.64 16.79
C PRO A 164 1.03 0.43 17.01
N ASP A 165 0.37 0.30 18.17
CA ASP A 165 -0.52 -0.84 18.42
C ASP A 165 -1.80 -0.73 17.56
N LYS A 166 -2.33 0.48 17.40
CA LYS A 166 -3.44 0.74 16.46
C LYS A 166 -3.05 0.48 15.01
N HIS A 167 -1.82 0.85 14.61
CA HIS A 167 -1.31 0.52 13.28
C HIS A 167 -1.34 -0.99 13.03
N ASP A 168 -0.80 -1.77 13.96
CA ASP A 168 -0.68 -3.21 13.81
C ASP A 168 -2.05 -3.90 13.77
N LEU A 169 -3.01 -3.42 14.56
CA LEU A 169 -4.40 -3.90 14.49
C LEU A 169 -5.07 -3.58 13.15
N LEU A 170 -4.85 -2.36 12.61
CA LEU A 170 -5.35 -1.99 11.28
C LEU A 170 -4.72 -2.85 10.20
N MET A 171 -3.41 -3.09 10.25
CA MET A 171 -2.72 -3.95 9.26
C MET A 171 -3.16 -5.40 9.39
N ALA A 172 -3.39 -5.90 10.60
CA ALA A 172 -3.95 -7.22 10.80
C ALA A 172 -5.31 -7.40 10.10
N ALA A 173 -6.21 -6.43 10.26
CA ALA A 173 -7.55 -6.48 9.69
C ALA A 173 -7.59 -6.23 8.17
N LEU A 174 -6.83 -5.22 7.68
CA LEU A 174 -6.97 -4.71 6.32
C LEU A 174 -5.97 -5.32 5.32
N SER A 175 -4.90 -5.97 5.82
CA SER A 175 -3.85 -6.55 4.99
C SER A 175 -3.59 -8.02 5.31
N HIS A 176 -3.24 -8.34 6.57
CA HIS A 176 -2.75 -9.67 6.93
C HIS A 176 -3.85 -10.72 6.88
N LEU A 177 -5.01 -10.44 7.47
CA LEU A 177 -6.17 -11.32 7.42
C LEU A 177 -6.64 -11.59 5.99
N PRO A 178 -6.81 -10.61 5.09
CA PRO A 178 -7.11 -10.85 3.68
C PRO A 178 -6.14 -11.80 2.98
N HIS A 179 -4.83 -11.70 3.21
CA HIS A 179 -3.85 -12.62 2.62
C HIS A 179 -3.99 -14.05 3.15
N LEU A 180 -4.19 -14.20 4.48
CA LEU A 180 -4.44 -15.51 5.07
C LEU A 180 -5.74 -16.14 4.55
N MET A 181 -6.79 -15.33 4.42
CA MET A 181 -8.08 -15.78 3.89
C MET A 181 -7.97 -16.25 2.45
N ALA A 182 -7.25 -15.50 1.62
CA ALA A 182 -6.98 -15.87 0.23
C ALA A 182 -6.25 -17.22 0.14
N ALA A 183 -5.20 -17.41 0.96
CA ALA A 183 -4.48 -18.67 1.02
C ALA A 183 -5.36 -19.83 1.54
N ALA A 184 -6.18 -19.58 2.57
CA ALA A 184 -7.11 -20.57 3.12
C ALA A 184 -8.19 -20.97 2.10
N LEU A 185 -8.76 -20.03 1.35
CA LEU A 185 -9.75 -20.32 0.31
C LEU A 185 -9.18 -21.18 -0.82
N LEU A 186 -7.95 -20.92 -1.26
CA LEU A 186 -7.25 -21.76 -2.23
C LEU A 186 -7.09 -23.19 -1.70
N LYS A 187 -6.67 -23.32 -0.45
CA LYS A 187 -6.52 -24.64 0.22
C LYS A 187 -7.84 -25.38 0.33
N VAL A 188 -8.89 -24.71 0.82
CA VAL A 188 -10.24 -25.30 0.98
C VAL A 188 -10.77 -25.79 -0.37
N ALA A 189 -10.65 -24.97 -1.44
CA ALA A 189 -11.09 -25.38 -2.77
C ALA A 189 -10.36 -26.64 -3.26
N SER A 190 -9.02 -26.69 -3.06
CA SER A 190 -8.21 -27.86 -3.44
C SER A 190 -8.53 -29.11 -2.61
N ASP A 191 -8.89 -28.96 -1.33
CA ASP A 191 -9.25 -30.08 -0.45
C ASP A 191 -10.63 -30.66 -0.78
N ILE A 192 -11.57 -29.83 -1.23
CA ILE A 192 -12.91 -30.29 -1.66
C ILE A 192 -12.79 -31.16 -2.93
N SER A 193 -12.01 -30.70 -3.92
CA SER A 193 -11.72 -31.46 -5.13
C SER A 193 -10.43 -30.96 -5.78
N PRO A 194 -9.51 -31.84 -6.23
CA PRO A 194 -8.33 -31.46 -6.99
C PRO A 194 -8.66 -30.63 -8.25
N GLU A 195 -9.84 -30.85 -8.83
CA GLU A 195 -10.30 -30.19 -10.06
C GLU A 195 -11.00 -28.85 -9.78
N ALA A 196 -11.33 -28.53 -8.52
CA ALA A 196 -12.12 -27.34 -8.17
C ALA A 196 -11.52 -26.05 -8.73
N LEU A 197 -10.19 -25.91 -8.70
CA LEU A 197 -9.52 -24.71 -9.20
C LEU A 197 -9.65 -24.55 -10.72
N SER A 198 -9.89 -25.61 -11.49
CA SER A 198 -10.11 -25.52 -12.93
C SER A 198 -11.46 -24.87 -13.29
N PHE A 199 -12.41 -24.88 -12.36
CA PHE A 199 -13.73 -24.25 -12.49
C PHE A 199 -13.77 -22.84 -11.88
N ALA A 200 -12.64 -22.31 -11.39
CA ALA A 200 -12.58 -21.01 -10.73
C ALA A 200 -12.98 -19.87 -11.67
N GLY A 201 -14.04 -19.17 -11.33
CA GLY A 201 -14.52 -17.97 -12.01
C GLY A 201 -13.70 -16.70 -11.64
N PRO A 202 -14.00 -15.55 -12.27
CA PRO A 202 -13.32 -14.29 -12.01
C PRO A 202 -13.34 -13.88 -10.53
N SER A 203 -14.49 -13.91 -9.88
CA SER A 203 -14.63 -13.52 -8.47
C SER A 203 -13.72 -14.31 -7.52
N PHE A 204 -13.56 -15.63 -7.75
CA PHE A 204 -12.65 -16.44 -6.95
C PHE A 204 -11.19 -16.04 -7.20
N ARG A 205 -10.80 -15.79 -8.45
CA ARG A 205 -9.45 -15.37 -8.84
C ARG A 205 -9.09 -14.02 -8.22
N ASP A 206 -10.01 -13.06 -8.27
CA ASP A 206 -9.82 -11.73 -7.70
C ASP A 206 -9.63 -11.80 -6.18
N LEU A 207 -10.49 -12.54 -5.49
CA LEU A 207 -10.45 -12.70 -4.05
C LEU A 207 -9.19 -13.46 -3.57
N THR A 208 -8.69 -14.41 -4.37
CA THR A 208 -7.54 -15.25 -4.00
C THR A 208 -6.21 -14.77 -4.57
N ARG A 209 -6.18 -13.73 -5.38
CA ARG A 209 -4.97 -13.22 -6.05
C ARG A 209 -3.81 -12.99 -5.09
N VAL A 210 -4.08 -12.40 -3.94
CA VAL A 210 -3.05 -12.09 -2.92
C VAL A 210 -2.56 -13.33 -2.17
N GLY A 211 -3.27 -14.45 -2.22
CA GLY A 211 -2.85 -15.73 -1.64
C GLY A 211 -1.63 -16.36 -2.30
N ALA A 212 -1.24 -15.88 -3.50
CA ALA A 212 -0.03 -16.32 -4.21
C ALA A 212 1.20 -15.44 -3.91
N SER A 213 1.17 -14.64 -2.85
CA SER A 213 2.27 -13.77 -2.42
C SER A 213 3.49 -14.58 -1.95
N ASN A 214 4.67 -13.93 -1.89
CA ASN A 214 5.93 -14.58 -1.50
C ASN A 214 5.83 -15.18 -0.08
N PRO A 215 5.97 -16.52 0.07
CA PRO A 215 5.75 -17.17 1.37
C PRO A 215 6.74 -16.75 2.45
N ALA A 216 8.02 -16.54 2.10
CA ALA A 216 9.05 -16.17 3.07
C ALA A 216 8.80 -14.75 3.62
N LEU A 217 8.46 -13.80 2.74
CA LEU A 217 8.13 -12.44 3.16
C LEU A 217 6.89 -12.43 4.07
N TRP A 218 5.84 -13.15 3.68
CA TRP A 218 4.59 -13.15 4.44
C TRP A 218 4.69 -13.89 5.75
N SER A 219 5.48 -14.97 5.84
CA SER A 219 5.72 -15.63 7.13
C SER A 219 6.37 -14.69 8.15
N ASP A 220 7.34 -13.87 7.73
CA ASP A 220 7.99 -12.88 8.58
C ASP A 220 7.00 -11.79 9.03
N ILE A 221 6.22 -11.23 8.08
CA ILE A 221 5.22 -10.19 8.37
C ILE A 221 4.17 -10.68 9.38
N LEU A 222 3.64 -11.88 9.16
CA LEU A 222 2.59 -12.45 10.02
C LEU A 222 3.13 -12.79 11.41
N ALA A 223 4.37 -13.26 11.50
CA ALA A 223 5.03 -13.56 12.78
C ALA A 223 5.25 -12.28 13.61
N GLU A 224 5.72 -11.20 12.99
CA GLU A 224 5.95 -9.93 13.68
C GLU A 224 4.65 -9.26 14.17
N ASN A 225 3.53 -9.48 13.48
CA ASN A 225 2.22 -8.96 13.89
C ASN A 225 1.29 -10.04 14.49
N ALA A 226 1.85 -11.13 15.01
CA ALA A 226 1.07 -12.27 15.47
C ALA A 226 0.04 -11.92 16.58
N PRO A 227 0.31 -11.05 17.57
CA PRO A 227 -0.69 -10.69 18.58
C PRO A 227 -1.94 -10.04 17.98
N ALA A 228 -1.79 -8.97 17.19
CA ALA A 228 -2.92 -8.27 16.57
C ALA A 228 -3.63 -9.14 15.52
N LEU A 229 -2.86 -9.97 14.78
CA LEU A 229 -3.43 -10.93 13.83
C LEU A 229 -4.25 -12.01 14.53
N GLY A 230 -3.82 -12.49 15.71
CA GLY A 230 -4.58 -13.44 16.51
C GLY A 230 -5.94 -12.88 16.94
N GLU A 231 -6.01 -11.62 17.31
CA GLU A 231 -7.25 -10.91 17.61
C GLU A 231 -8.16 -10.81 16.38
N ALA A 232 -7.63 -10.35 15.25
CA ALA A 232 -8.38 -10.26 13.98
C ALA A 232 -8.90 -11.62 13.52
N LEU A 233 -8.10 -12.70 13.64
CA LEU A 233 -8.50 -14.05 13.32
C LEU A 233 -9.62 -14.56 14.23
N ALA A 234 -9.58 -14.27 15.53
CA ALA A 234 -10.64 -14.66 16.47
C ALA A 234 -11.98 -14.00 16.11
N HIS A 235 -11.96 -12.70 15.79
CA HIS A 235 -13.14 -11.97 15.31
C HIS A 235 -13.69 -12.56 14.02
N PHE A 236 -12.81 -12.84 13.05
CA PHE A 236 -13.21 -13.42 11.77
C PHE A 236 -13.79 -14.83 11.95
N ALA A 237 -13.16 -15.68 12.76
CA ALA A 237 -13.66 -17.03 13.04
C ALA A 237 -15.05 -16.99 13.69
N GLY A 238 -15.28 -16.06 14.62
CA GLY A 238 -16.59 -15.82 15.21
C GLY A 238 -17.64 -15.42 14.18
N ALA A 239 -17.31 -14.51 13.27
CA ALA A 239 -18.20 -14.09 12.18
C ALA A 239 -18.53 -15.26 11.23
N MET A 240 -17.55 -16.12 10.92
CA MET A 240 -17.77 -17.32 10.09
C MET A 240 -18.64 -18.36 10.78
N ALA A 241 -18.44 -18.60 12.07
CA ALA A 241 -19.28 -19.51 12.85
C ALA A 241 -20.74 -19.03 12.90
N GLN A 242 -20.96 -17.74 13.08
CA GLN A 242 -22.28 -17.12 13.06
C GLN A 242 -22.93 -17.25 11.69
N LEU A 243 -22.23 -16.95 10.59
CA LEU A 243 -22.69 -17.16 9.22
C LEU A 243 -23.11 -18.63 8.99
N GLY A 244 -22.30 -19.58 9.46
CA GLY A 244 -22.61 -21.01 9.36
C GLY A 244 -23.92 -21.38 10.06
N SER A 245 -24.22 -20.79 11.21
CA SER A 245 -25.49 -21.00 11.93
C SER A 245 -26.71 -20.35 11.27
N GLU A 246 -26.49 -19.27 10.52
CA GLU A 246 -27.53 -18.47 9.86
C GLU A 246 -27.75 -18.83 8.39
N ILE A 247 -26.98 -19.76 7.83
CA ILE A 247 -26.93 -20.01 6.37
C ILE A 247 -28.29 -20.39 5.75
N GLN A 248 -29.23 -20.92 6.54
CA GLN A 248 -30.57 -21.25 6.10
C GLN A 248 -31.59 -20.13 6.37
N ASP A 249 -31.24 -19.11 7.15
CA ASP A 249 -32.08 -17.96 7.41
C ASP A 249 -31.84 -16.89 6.32
N ARG A 250 -32.75 -16.86 5.34
CA ARG A 250 -32.70 -15.90 4.24
C ARG A 250 -32.61 -14.46 4.70
N LYS A 251 -33.38 -14.10 5.74
CA LYS A 251 -33.44 -12.72 6.22
C LYS A 251 -32.11 -12.32 6.88
N ALA A 252 -31.55 -13.17 7.71
CA ALA A 252 -30.26 -12.93 8.34
C ALA A 252 -29.15 -12.77 7.30
N ILE A 253 -29.12 -13.60 6.26
CA ILE A 253 -28.14 -13.48 5.17
C ILE A 253 -28.33 -12.18 4.37
N GLU A 254 -29.58 -11.82 4.03
CA GLU A 254 -29.87 -10.56 3.34
C GLU A 254 -29.36 -9.35 4.13
N ASP A 255 -29.67 -9.30 5.43
CA ASP A 255 -29.26 -8.20 6.32
C ASP A 255 -27.72 -8.09 6.40
N ARG A 256 -26.99 -9.20 6.38
CA ARG A 256 -25.52 -9.19 6.33
C ARG A 256 -24.97 -8.61 5.03
N PHE A 257 -25.55 -8.98 3.88
CA PHE A 257 -25.12 -8.42 2.61
C PHE A 257 -25.47 -6.94 2.48
N LEU A 258 -26.57 -6.49 3.07
CA LEU A 258 -26.89 -5.07 3.15
C LEU A 258 -25.87 -4.30 3.99
N ALA A 259 -25.53 -4.79 5.18
CA ALA A 259 -24.51 -4.19 6.03
C ALA A 259 -23.11 -4.19 5.37
N ALA A 260 -22.75 -5.27 4.67
CA ALA A 260 -21.49 -5.33 3.90
C ALA A 260 -21.47 -4.32 2.75
N ARG A 261 -22.60 -4.11 2.06
CA ARG A 261 -22.74 -3.12 1.01
C ARG A 261 -22.58 -1.69 1.56
N GLU A 262 -23.23 -1.37 2.68
CA GLU A 262 -23.06 -0.07 3.34
C GLU A 262 -21.59 0.20 3.72
N ALA A 263 -20.89 -0.81 4.28
CA ALA A 263 -19.48 -0.71 4.60
C ALA A 263 -18.60 -0.54 3.34
N TYR A 264 -18.93 -1.23 2.25
CA TYR A 264 -18.24 -1.09 0.97
C TYR A 264 -18.43 0.29 0.35
N ASP A 265 -19.66 0.82 0.38
CA ASP A 265 -19.94 2.17 -0.12
C ASP A 265 -19.17 3.23 0.69
N ALA A 266 -18.97 3.01 1.99
CA ALA A 266 -18.12 3.86 2.82
C ALA A 266 -16.63 3.81 2.41
N LEU A 267 -16.10 2.66 1.92
CA LEU A 267 -14.74 2.58 1.39
C LEU A 267 -14.55 3.50 0.17
N GLY A 268 -15.48 3.51 -0.77
CA GLY A 268 -15.45 4.41 -1.93
C GLY A 268 -15.45 5.89 -1.53
N GLY A 269 -16.12 6.25 -0.43
CA GLY A 269 -16.10 7.60 0.12
C GLY A 269 -14.80 8.03 0.79
N ILE A 270 -13.94 7.07 1.17
CA ILE A 270 -12.62 7.32 1.80
C ILE A 270 -11.50 7.41 0.75
N LEU A 271 -11.62 6.66 -0.36
CA LEU A 271 -10.61 6.64 -1.44
C LEU A 271 -10.69 7.89 -2.33
N VAL A 272 -11.86 8.49 -2.43
CA VAL A 272 -12.06 9.84 -2.95
C VAL A 272 -12.60 10.62 -1.74
N GLU A 273 -11.84 11.59 -1.19
CA GLU A 273 -12.51 12.62 -0.44
C GLU A 273 -13.67 13.10 -1.32
N LYS A 274 -14.88 12.64 -1.02
CA LYS A 274 -16.08 13.29 -1.48
C LYS A 274 -16.13 14.64 -0.74
N SER A 275 -15.21 15.53 -1.11
CA SER A 275 -15.62 16.91 -1.21
C SER A 275 -16.85 16.83 -2.11
N GLY A 276 -17.95 17.48 -1.82
CA GLY A 276 -19.16 17.45 -2.65
C GLY A 276 -18.95 18.02 -4.06
N GLU A 277 -17.79 17.80 -4.63
CA GLU A 277 -17.15 18.33 -5.80
C GLU A 277 -16.81 17.26 -6.86
N ASN A 278 -17.01 15.94 -6.61
CA ASN A 278 -16.71 14.90 -7.57
C ASN A 278 -17.96 14.19 -8.06
N ALA A 279 -17.97 13.78 -9.33
CA ALA A 279 -19.06 13.05 -9.95
C ALA A 279 -18.50 11.92 -10.84
N ASP A 280 -19.19 10.78 -10.83
CA ASP A 280 -18.87 9.65 -11.69
C ASP A 280 -19.61 9.78 -13.03
N VAL A 281 -18.87 9.63 -14.13
CA VAL A 281 -19.40 9.56 -15.48
C VAL A 281 -19.25 8.15 -16.00
N ALA A 282 -20.34 7.42 -16.14
CA ALA A 282 -20.34 6.06 -16.69
C ALA A 282 -20.47 6.10 -18.22
N ILE A 283 -19.63 5.37 -18.90
CA ILE A 283 -19.52 5.32 -20.35
C ILE A 283 -19.64 3.87 -20.79
N PRO A 284 -20.78 3.42 -21.32
CA PRO A 284 -20.89 2.11 -21.95
C PRO A 284 -19.95 2.05 -23.16
N VAL A 285 -19.05 1.08 -23.18
CA VAL A 285 -18.09 0.89 -24.26
C VAL A 285 -18.08 -0.55 -24.74
N GLU A 286 -17.76 -0.76 -26.01
CA GLU A 286 -17.41 -2.07 -26.53
C GLU A 286 -16.00 -2.44 -26.06
N ASN A 287 -15.81 -3.71 -25.67
CA ASN A 287 -14.51 -4.21 -25.27
C ASN A 287 -13.61 -4.44 -26.49
N ARG A 288 -13.03 -3.36 -27.01
CA ARG A 288 -12.13 -3.35 -28.17
C ARG A 288 -10.82 -2.62 -27.87
N PRO A 289 -9.71 -3.03 -28.51
CA PRO A 289 -8.45 -2.33 -28.37
C PRO A 289 -8.58 -0.82 -28.68
N GLY A 290 -7.97 0.02 -27.84
CA GLY A 290 -7.90 1.47 -28.04
C GLY A 290 -9.06 2.27 -27.45
N VAL A 291 -10.19 1.66 -27.07
CA VAL A 291 -11.36 2.42 -26.58
C VAL A 291 -11.05 3.26 -25.32
N PHE A 292 -10.22 2.76 -24.42
CA PHE A 292 -9.82 3.52 -23.24
C PHE A 292 -8.90 4.70 -23.62
N ALA A 293 -7.99 4.49 -24.56
CA ALA A 293 -7.14 5.56 -25.07
C ALA A 293 -7.98 6.65 -25.77
N GLU A 294 -9.01 6.31 -26.52
CA GLU A 294 -9.93 7.27 -27.13
C GLU A 294 -10.60 8.15 -26.06
N VAL A 295 -11.19 7.53 -25.03
CA VAL A 295 -11.87 8.24 -23.95
C VAL A 295 -10.91 9.11 -23.16
N THR A 296 -9.77 8.58 -22.72
CA THR A 296 -8.80 9.34 -21.91
C THR A 296 -8.12 10.46 -22.69
N THR A 297 -7.83 10.23 -23.98
CA THR A 297 -7.30 11.28 -24.88
C THR A 297 -8.32 12.40 -25.06
N LEU A 298 -9.60 12.06 -25.22
CA LEU A 298 -10.66 13.06 -25.36
C LEU A 298 -10.74 13.95 -24.09
N MET A 299 -10.66 13.37 -22.90
CA MET A 299 -10.62 14.12 -21.65
C MET A 299 -9.39 15.03 -21.58
N GLY A 300 -8.19 14.48 -21.81
CA GLY A 300 -6.94 15.23 -21.75
C GLY A 300 -6.86 16.36 -22.77
N SER A 301 -7.32 16.14 -24.01
CA SER A 301 -7.33 17.15 -25.07
C SER A 301 -8.24 18.34 -24.77
N ASN A 302 -9.20 18.16 -23.85
CA ASN A 302 -10.13 19.20 -23.42
C ASN A 302 -9.83 19.70 -21.99
N ASN A 303 -8.64 19.40 -21.51
CA ASN A 303 -8.15 19.84 -20.19
C ASN A 303 -9.04 19.40 -19.02
N ILE A 304 -9.70 18.22 -19.15
CA ILE A 304 -10.50 17.60 -18.09
C ILE A 304 -9.62 16.57 -17.39
N ASN A 305 -9.35 16.82 -16.11
CA ASN A 305 -8.58 15.90 -15.27
C ASN A 305 -9.44 14.71 -14.83
N ILE A 306 -8.92 13.50 -15.02
CA ILE A 306 -9.53 12.27 -14.53
C ILE A 306 -8.92 12.00 -13.14
N LEU A 307 -9.75 12.01 -12.10
CA LEU A 307 -9.33 11.77 -10.72
C LEU A 307 -9.18 10.28 -10.44
N ASP A 308 -10.10 9.47 -11.00
CA ASP A 308 -10.06 8.01 -10.94
C ASP A 308 -10.71 7.40 -12.18
N LEU A 309 -10.31 6.17 -12.51
CA LEU A 309 -10.83 5.43 -13.65
C LEU A 309 -10.94 3.95 -13.32
N TYR A 310 -12.12 3.38 -13.47
CA TYR A 310 -12.31 1.95 -13.29
C TYR A 310 -13.29 1.37 -14.32
N VAL A 311 -13.25 0.04 -14.47
CA VAL A 311 -14.03 -0.68 -15.48
C VAL A 311 -15.01 -1.61 -14.79
N ARG A 312 -16.30 -1.49 -15.12
CA ARG A 312 -17.33 -2.47 -14.76
C ARG A 312 -17.60 -3.36 -15.97
N HIS A 313 -17.25 -4.63 -15.88
CA HIS A 313 -17.56 -5.59 -16.94
C HIS A 313 -19.00 -6.11 -16.79
N SER A 314 -19.78 -6.00 -17.84
CA SER A 314 -21.12 -6.62 -17.90
C SER A 314 -21.09 -8.00 -18.59
N ASN A 315 -20.18 -8.18 -19.56
CA ASN A 315 -19.85 -9.45 -20.23
C ASN A 315 -18.53 -9.29 -21.02
N THR A 316 -18.16 -10.30 -21.85
CA THR A 316 -16.92 -10.28 -22.63
C THR A 316 -16.92 -9.25 -23.76
N GLU A 317 -18.08 -8.76 -24.21
CA GLU A 317 -18.22 -7.85 -25.35
C GLU A 317 -18.50 -6.41 -24.93
N ARG A 318 -19.03 -6.18 -23.73
CA ARG A 318 -19.42 -4.86 -23.24
C ARG A 318 -18.85 -4.58 -21.86
N ALA A 319 -18.36 -3.38 -21.66
CA ALA A 319 -17.91 -2.84 -20.40
C ALA A 319 -18.50 -1.44 -20.17
N ALA A 320 -18.56 -1.00 -18.93
CA ALA A 320 -18.75 0.40 -18.60
C ALA A 320 -17.45 0.94 -18.04
N LEU A 321 -16.87 1.92 -18.73
CA LEU A 321 -15.77 2.71 -18.19
C LEU A 321 -16.37 3.80 -17.31
N VAL A 322 -15.92 3.91 -16.07
CA VAL A 322 -16.38 4.94 -15.14
C VAL A 322 -15.23 5.88 -14.85
N LEU A 323 -15.45 7.17 -15.11
CA LEU A 323 -14.50 8.24 -14.82
C LEU A 323 -15.01 9.04 -13.62
N THR A 324 -14.21 9.13 -12.59
CA THR A 324 -14.44 10.09 -11.49
C THR A 324 -13.78 11.43 -11.87
N LEU A 325 -14.57 12.49 -11.94
CA LEU A 325 -14.17 13.83 -12.34
C LEU A 325 -14.58 14.84 -11.27
N ASP A 326 -14.01 16.05 -11.30
CA ASP A 326 -14.58 17.21 -10.59
C ASP A 326 -16.06 17.39 -11.01
N ALA A 327 -16.95 17.55 -10.05
CA ALA A 327 -18.38 17.65 -10.29
C ALA A 327 -18.75 18.81 -11.25
N LYS A 328 -17.96 19.89 -11.24
CA LYS A 328 -18.13 21.03 -12.17
C LYS A 328 -17.76 20.65 -13.61
N ALA A 329 -16.81 19.71 -13.77
CA ALA A 329 -16.37 19.25 -15.10
C ALA A 329 -17.28 18.14 -15.68
N ALA A 330 -18.00 17.39 -14.84
CA ALA A 330 -18.77 16.23 -15.25
C ALA A 330 -19.88 16.54 -16.30
N PRO A 331 -20.64 17.65 -16.23
CA PRO A 331 -21.61 17.99 -17.29
C PRO A 331 -20.93 18.23 -18.65
N ALA A 332 -19.81 18.93 -18.69
CA ALA A 332 -19.07 19.20 -19.90
C ALA A 332 -18.45 17.90 -20.47
N ALA A 333 -17.88 17.07 -19.62
CA ALA A 333 -17.33 15.76 -19.98
C ALA A 333 -18.42 14.86 -20.61
N ARG A 334 -19.59 14.78 -19.98
CA ARG A 334 -20.72 14.00 -20.51
C ARG A 334 -21.13 14.46 -21.91
N GLU A 335 -21.30 15.77 -22.12
CA GLU A 335 -21.72 16.34 -23.40
C GLU A 335 -20.69 16.07 -24.50
N MET A 336 -19.42 16.21 -24.18
CA MET A 336 -18.31 15.94 -25.07
C MET A 336 -18.24 14.47 -25.47
N LEU A 337 -18.35 13.56 -24.48
CA LEU A 337 -18.38 12.12 -24.72
C LEU A 337 -19.56 11.73 -25.62
N ARG A 338 -20.73 12.31 -25.38
CA ARG A 338 -21.92 12.09 -26.25
C ARG A 338 -21.72 12.62 -27.68
N SER A 339 -21.09 13.78 -27.82
CA SER A 339 -20.76 14.35 -29.15
C SER A 339 -19.74 13.49 -29.90
N ALA A 340 -18.87 12.77 -29.17
CA ALA A 340 -17.93 11.80 -29.71
C ALA A 340 -18.54 10.39 -29.97
N GLY A 341 -19.84 10.22 -29.72
CA GLY A 341 -20.55 8.97 -29.97
C GLY A 341 -20.61 7.98 -28.81
N PHE A 342 -20.14 8.38 -27.60
CA PHE A 342 -20.21 7.55 -26.42
C PHE A 342 -21.51 7.81 -25.64
N GLY A 343 -22.13 6.76 -25.12
CA GLY A 343 -23.37 6.85 -24.31
C GLY A 343 -23.09 7.23 -22.87
N ALA A 344 -22.55 8.43 -22.59
CA ALA A 344 -22.10 8.84 -21.28
C ALA A 344 -23.25 9.34 -20.38
N GLU A 345 -23.25 8.92 -19.09
CA GLU A 345 -24.21 9.35 -18.07
C GLU A 345 -23.52 9.66 -16.75
N ILE A 346 -23.95 10.77 -16.09
CA ILE A 346 -23.50 11.11 -14.75
C ILE A 346 -24.25 10.20 -13.79
N GLN A 347 -23.54 9.50 -12.94
CA GLN A 347 -24.12 8.69 -11.85
C GLN A 347 -24.32 9.56 -10.62
N ALA A 348 -25.49 9.41 -9.97
CA ALA A 348 -25.85 10.11 -8.75
C ALA A 348 -25.17 9.48 -7.53
#